data_7cf6ae81c663ec5d36b7e62f7d13c5f2
#
_entry.id   7cf6ae81c663ec5d36b7e62f7d13c5f2
#
_cell.length_a   1.000
_cell.length_b   1.000
_cell.length_c   1.000
_cell.angle_alpha   90.00
_cell.angle_beta   90.00
_cell.angle_gamma   90.00
#
_symmetry.space_group_name_H-M   'P 1'
#
loop_
_entity.id
_entity.type
_entity.pdbx_description
1 polymer ?
#
loop_
_entity_poly.entity_id
_entity_poly.type
_entity_poly.pdbx_seq_one_letter_code
_entity_poly.pdbx_strand_id
1 'polypeptide(L)'
;YSPILSISRLAILIPWILFISSIHLIVSLLSKRFFSFFFSIFFKGIINIIGVKVNVSGLPEKRNTLFVSNHISYLDIIVYGSLINTVFVAKSEIKKWPMINKLCTIAKTIFVDRNNIRSLRNQISLIEKSLQKGSNVLFFPEGTSSDGSNVLRFKSSLFSIIETKKLEDFYIQPVSLSYNKLDGLPLNKSYRPFLAWFGGMDLFSHLWKFLGLGTSEVKVNFHKAKKFSSFLNRKDACLFCYEKISEQLDSDHHSIEINNKLKLYELKFL
;
A
#
# COMPACT_ATOMS: atom_id res chain seq x y z
N TYR A 1 6.68 -14.70 -18.22
CA TYR A 1 6.13 -15.31 -17.00
C TYR A 1 6.01 -16.82 -17.15
N SER A 2 6.01 -17.56 -16.04
CA SER A 2 5.91 -19.01 -16.01
C SER A 2 4.54 -19.45 -15.47
N PRO A 3 3.68 -20.12 -16.27
CA PRO A 3 2.40 -20.65 -15.77
C PRO A 3 2.58 -21.70 -14.66
N ILE A 4 3.66 -22.48 -14.70
CA ILE A 4 3.99 -23.47 -13.65
C ILE A 4 4.22 -22.77 -12.32
N LEU A 5 4.95 -21.64 -12.31
CA LEU A 5 5.16 -20.84 -11.12
C LEU A 5 3.85 -20.22 -10.60
N SER A 6 2.96 -19.77 -11.49
CA SER A 6 1.63 -19.29 -11.10
C SER A 6 0.82 -20.37 -10.38
N ILE A 7 0.79 -21.59 -10.94
CA ILE A 7 0.09 -22.74 -10.34
C ILE A 7 0.69 -23.07 -8.97
N SER A 8 2.01 -23.20 -8.87
CA SER A 8 2.68 -23.58 -7.63
C SER A 8 2.47 -22.55 -6.53
N ARG A 9 2.54 -21.24 -6.86
CA ARG A 9 2.26 -20.18 -5.90
C ARG A 9 0.79 -20.17 -5.47
N LEU A 10 -0.17 -20.39 -6.37
CA LEU A 10 -1.59 -20.52 -6.00
C LEU A 10 -1.85 -21.72 -5.11
N ALA A 11 -1.22 -22.87 -5.40
CA ALA A 11 -1.34 -24.08 -4.60
C ALA A 11 -0.86 -23.90 -3.16
N ILE A 12 0.05 -22.96 -2.91
CA ILE A 12 0.53 -22.61 -1.56
C ILE A 12 -0.29 -21.45 -0.98
N LEU A 13 -0.62 -20.44 -1.78
CA LEU A 13 -1.28 -19.20 -1.36
C LEU A 13 -2.71 -19.45 -0.86
N ILE A 14 -3.48 -20.29 -1.57
CA ILE A 14 -4.85 -20.58 -1.18
C ILE A 14 -4.92 -21.28 0.19
N PRO A 15 -4.22 -22.39 0.45
CA PRO A 15 -4.17 -22.99 1.78
C PRO A 15 -3.65 -22.03 2.86
N TRP A 16 -2.62 -21.21 2.57
CA TRP A 16 -2.12 -20.20 3.48
C TRP A 16 -3.21 -19.19 3.91
N ILE A 17 -3.92 -18.62 2.92
CA ILE A 17 -5.00 -17.66 3.18
C ILE A 17 -6.10 -18.32 4.03
N LEU A 18 -6.54 -19.53 3.67
CA LEU A 18 -7.59 -20.23 4.40
C LEU A 18 -7.17 -20.56 5.84
N PHE A 19 -5.97 -21.10 6.01
CA PHE A 19 -5.44 -21.50 7.32
C PHE A 19 -5.28 -20.31 8.27
N ILE A 20 -4.55 -19.27 7.84
CA ILE A 20 -4.32 -18.09 8.70
C ILE A 20 -5.61 -17.30 8.92
N SER A 21 -6.51 -17.21 7.93
CA SER A 21 -7.81 -16.55 8.13
C SER A 21 -8.68 -17.28 9.15
N SER A 22 -8.65 -18.62 9.17
CA SER A 22 -9.38 -19.42 10.16
C SER A 22 -8.83 -19.18 11.57
N ILE A 23 -7.50 -19.22 11.73
CA ILE A 23 -6.85 -18.89 13.01
C ILE A 23 -7.18 -17.46 13.43
N HIS A 24 -7.08 -16.51 12.50
CA HIS A 24 -7.33 -15.10 12.77
C HIS A 24 -8.77 -14.87 13.26
N LEU A 25 -9.75 -15.56 12.67
CA LEU A 25 -11.16 -15.49 13.10
C LEU A 25 -11.30 -15.95 14.55
N ILE A 26 -10.72 -17.09 14.90
CA ILE A 26 -10.75 -17.65 16.26
C ILE A 26 -10.07 -16.70 17.25
N VAL A 27 -8.86 -16.24 16.92
CA VAL A 27 -8.03 -15.41 17.80
C VAL A 27 -8.60 -13.99 17.96
N SER A 28 -9.29 -13.46 16.95
CA SER A 28 -9.94 -12.14 17.03
C SER A 28 -10.99 -12.06 18.13
N LEU A 29 -11.56 -13.20 18.53
CA LEU A 29 -12.51 -13.31 19.64
C LEU A 29 -11.82 -13.27 21.01
N LEU A 30 -10.51 -13.55 21.07
CA LEU A 30 -9.77 -13.70 22.32
C LEU A 30 -9.04 -12.40 22.73
N SER A 31 -8.33 -11.73 21.83
CA SER A 31 -7.52 -10.55 22.18
C SER A 31 -7.12 -9.70 20.97
N LYS A 32 -7.19 -8.35 21.12
CA LYS A 32 -6.70 -7.39 20.12
C LYS A 32 -5.18 -7.51 19.87
N ARG A 33 -4.40 -7.92 20.87
CA ARG A 33 -2.93 -8.07 20.73
C ARG A 33 -2.58 -9.23 19.81
N PHE A 34 -3.24 -10.35 19.96
CA PHE A 34 -3.08 -11.49 19.06
C PHE A 34 -3.55 -11.20 17.65
N PHE A 35 -4.61 -10.38 17.50
CA PHE A 35 -5.06 -9.92 16.20
C PHE A 35 -3.92 -9.25 15.40
N SER A 36 -3.21 -8.28 16.00
CA SER A 36 -2.10 -7.58 15.32
C SER A 36 -0.96 -8.51 14.91
N PHE A 37 -0.66 -9.48 15.74
CA PHE A 37 0.38 -10.49 15.46
C PHE A 37 0.02 -11.34 14.23
N PHE A 38 -1.17 -11.94 14.24
CA PHE A 38 -1.63 -12.75 13.11
C PHE A 38 -1.85 -11.96 11.83
N PHE A 39 -2.25 -10.69 11.93
CA PHE A 39 -2.34 -9.77 10.81
C PHE A 39 -0.97 -9.63 10.10
N SER A 40 0.09 -9.38 10.84
CA SER A 40 1.43 -9.26 10.28
C SER A 40 1.92 -10.59 9.66
N ILE A 41 1.69 -11.73 10.32
CA ILE A 41 2.04 -13.06 9.80
C ILE A 41 1.32 -13.34 8.50
N PHE A 42 0.02 -13.03 8.43
CA PHE A 42 -0.80 -13.22 7.24
C PHE A 42 -0.17 -12.54 6.00
N PHE A 43 0.12 -11.24 6.10
CA PHE A 43 0.69 -10.48 4.98
C PHE A 43 2.14 -10.84 4.68
N LYS A 44 2.98 -11.12 5.69
CA LYS A 44 4.35 -11.59 5.49
C LYS A 44 4.40 -12.93 4.77
N GLY A 45 3.51 -13.86 5.11
CA GLY A 45 3.40 -15.12 4.39
C GLY A 45 3.01 -14.92 2.93
N ILE A 46 2.02 -14.07 2.65
CA ILE A 46 1.62 -13.75 1.28
C ILE A 46 2.81 -13.17 0.50
N ILE A 47 3.51 -12.16 1.03
CA ILE A 47 4.68 -11.53 0.39
C ILE A 47 5.75 -12.55 0.02
N ASN A 48 6.07 -13.46 0.93
CA ASN A 48 7.07 -14.52 0.68
C ASN A 48 6.61 -15.49 -0.41
N ILE A 49 5.35 -15.93 -0.37
CA ILE A 49 4.79 -16.86 -1.37
C ILE A 49 4.77 -16.24 -2.76
N ILE A 50 4.36 -14.99 -2.88
CA ILE A 50 4.29 -14.29 -4.18
C ILE A 50 5.64 -13.79 -4.69
N GLY A 51 6.71 -13.93 -3.90
CA GLY A 51 8.07 -13.59 -4.31
C GLY A 51 8.35 -12.09 -4.33
N VAL A 52 7.80 -11.32 -3.37
CA VAL A 52 8.08 -9.88 -3.23
C VAL A 52 9.10 -9.65 -2.13
N LYS A 53 10.20 -8.99 -2.44
CA LYS A 53 11.20 -8.50 -1.49
C LYS A 53 10.93 -7.05 -1.16
N VAL A 54 10.82 -6.73 0.12
CA VAL A 54 10.51 -5.38 0.59
C VAL A 54 11.75 -4.76 1.22
N ASN A 55 12.24 -3.68 0.59
CA ASN A 55 13.36 -2.88 1.09
C ASN A 55 12.78 -1.64 1.80
N VAL A 56 13.00 -1.54 3.10
CA VAL A 56 12.42 -0.47 3.92
C VAL A 56 13.51 0.53 4.32
N SER A 57 13.20 1.82 4.21
CA SER A 57 13.96 2.92 4.78
C SER A 57 13.07 3.81 5.63
N GLY A 58 13.66 4.47 6.64
CA GLY A 58 12.90 5.17 7.66
C GLY A 58 12.19 4.23 8.64
N LEU A 59 11.45 4.81 9.56
CA LEU A 59 10.70 4.06 10.58
C LEU A 59 9.24 4.48 10.57
N PRO A 60 8.30 3.53 10.64
CA PRO A 60 6.90 3.86 10.79
C PRO A 60 6.62 4.43 12.19
N GLU A 61 5.83 5.49 12.26
CA GLU A 61 5.30 6.01 13.50
C GLU A 61 4.37 4.96 14.15
N LYS A 62 4.50 4.78 15.47
CA LYS A 62 3.92 3.60 16.13
C LYS A 62 2.43 3.70 16.40
N ARG A 63 1.91 4.89 16.71
CA ARG A 63 0.52 5.09 17.15
C ARG A 63 -0.07 6.39 16.63
N ASN A 64 -1.39 6.42 16.53
CA ASN A 64 -2.15 7.62 16.23
C ASN A 64 -1.74 8.27 14.90
N THR A 65 -1.45 7.43 13.91
CA THR A 65 -0.84 7.90 12.66
C THR A 65 -1.75 7.68 11.47
N LEU A 66 -1.88 8.73 10.69
CA LEU A 66 -2.44 8.71 9.35
C LEU A 66 -1.29 8.55 8.36
N PHE A 67 -1.12 7.36 7.82
CA PHE A 67 -0.16 7.11 6.76
C PHE A 67 -0.75 7.53 5.41
N VAL A 68 0.03 8.24 4.63
CA VAL A 68 -0.34 8.76 3.31
C VAL A 68 0.63 8.21 2.28
N SER A 69 0.15 7.54 1.25
CA SER A 69 1.02 6.94 0.24
C SER A 69 0.52 7.16 -1.18
N ASN A 70 1.44 7.12 -2.14
CA ASN A 70 1.12 6.91 -3.56
C ASN A 70 0.57 5.49 -3.77
N HIS A 71 -0.13 5.27 -4.88
CA HIS A 71 -0.83 4.00 -5.18
C HIS A 71 -0.51 3.48 -6.58
N ILE A 72 0.07 2.29 -6.64
CA ILE A 72 0.52 1.67 -7.89
C ILE A 72 -0.26 0.39 -8.19
N SER A 73 -0.56 -0.40 -7.15
CA SER A 73 -1.16 -1.72 -7.33
C SER A 73 -1.96 -2.16 -6.10
N TYR A 74 -2.84 -3.15 -6.24
CA TYR A 74 -3.42 -3.86 -5.11
C TYR A 74 -2.35 -4.54 -4.23
N LEU A 75 -1.17 -4.80 -4.79
CA LEU A 75 -0.02 -5.34 -4.07
C LEU A 75 0.47 -4.41 -2.96
N ASP A 76 0.26 -3.10 -3.09
CA ASP A 76 0.67 -2.10 -2.09
C ASP A 76 0.02 -2.39 -0.73
N ILE A 77 -1.24 -2.86 -0.73
CA ILE A 77 -1.96 -3.24 0.49
C ILE A 77 -1.27 -4.43 1.17
N ILE A 78 -0.79 -5.40 0.38
CA ILE A 78 -0.08 -6.57 0.89
C ILE A 78 1.28 -6.15 1.46
N VAL A 79 1.99 -5.27 0.76
CA VAL A 79 3.27 -4.71 1.20
C VAL A 79 3.10 -3.99 2.53
N TYR A 80 2.17 -3.02 2.60
CA TYR A 80 1.94 -2.26 3.84
C TYR A 80 1.43 -3.13 4.98
N GLY A 81 0.54 -4.09 4.70
CA GLY A 81 0.05 -5.03 5.71
C GLY A 81 1.16 -5.89 6.33
N SER A 82 2.24 -6.14 5.59
CA SER A 82 3.42 -6.86 6.11
C SER A 82 4.31 -6.01 7.02
N LEU A 83 4.26 -4.67 6.85
CA LEU A 83 5.14 -3.72 7.53
C LEU A 83 4.49 -3.05 8.74
N ILE A 84 3.22 -2.69 8.62
CA ILE A 84 2.50 -1.89 9.63
C ILE A 84 1.13 -2.48 9.94
N ASN A 85 0.75 -2.41 11.21
CA ASN A 85 -0.62 -2.71 11.62
C ASN A 85 -1.47 -1.46 11.42
N THR A 86 -2.25 -1.45 10.35
CA THR A 86 -3.04 -0.30 9.92
C THR A 86 -4.40 -0.72 9.40
N VAL A 87 -5.35 0.20 9.45
CA VAL A 87 -6.65 0.09 8.77
C VAL A 87 -6.50 0.71 7.39
N PHE A 88 -6.89 0.00 6.35
CA PHE A 88 -6.85 0.50 4.99
C PHE A 88 -8.14 1.23 4.61
N VAL A 89 -8.03 2.20 3.71
CA VAL A 89 -9.18 2.87 3.10
C VAL A 89 -9.29 2.44 1.65
N ALA A 90 -10.38 1.76 1.30
CA ALA A 90 -10.60 1.19 -0.03
C ALA A 90 -11.92 1.66 -0.66
N LYS A 91 -12.04 1.53 -1.98
CA LYS A 91 -13.28 1.84 -2.72
C LYS A 91 -14.41 0.88 -2.33
N SER A 92 -15.65 1.40 -2.24
CA SER A 92 -16.84 0.61 -1.91
C SER A 92 -17.15 -0.48 -2.93
N GLU A 93 -16.75 -0.33 -4.18
CA GLU A 93 -16.96 -1.31 -5.25
C GLU A 93 -16.27 -2.65 -4.96
N ILE A 94 -15.15 -2.63 -4.21
CA ILE A 94 -14.42 -3.83 -3.78
C ILE A 94 -15.28 -4.75 -2.89
N LYS A 95 -16.29 -4.20 -2.20
CA LYS A 95 -17.26 -4.99 -1.42
C LYS A 95 -18.03 -6.02 -2.27
N LYS A 96 -18.19 -5.75 -3.57
CA LYS A 96 -18.89 -6.65 -4.49
C LYS A 96 -18.08 -7.89 -4.88
N TRP A 97 -16.82 -7.96 -4.50
CA TRP A 97 -15.93 -9.08 -4.81
C TRP A 97 -15.85 -10.05 -3.61
N PRO A 98 -16.51 -11.22 -3.66
CA PRO A 98 -16.81 -12.02 -2.46
C PRO A 98 -15.56 -12.43 -1.66
N MET A 99 -14.49 -12.86 -2.32
CA MET A 99 -13.25 -13.26 -1.65
C MET A 99 -12.48 -12.06 -1.08
N ILE A 100 -12.40 -10.98 -1.86
CA ILE A 100 -11.65 -9.77 -1.48
C ILE A 100 -12.38 -9.04 -0.37
N ASN A 101 -13.71 -8.99 -0.40
CA ASN A 101 -14.51 -8.41 0.68
C ASN A 101 -14.21 -9.09 2.03
N LYS A 102 -14.10 -10.43 2.07
CA LYS A 102 -13.74 -11.15 3.29
C LYS A 102 -12.35 -10.75 3.80
N LEU A 103 -11.35 -10.67 2.89
CA LEU A 103 -10.00 -10.22 3.24
C LEU A 103 -9.98 -8.78 3.74
N CYS A 104 -10.71 -7.88 3.09
CA CYS A 104 -10.87 -6.50 3.52
C CYS A 104 -11.53 -6.38 4.90
N THR A 105 -12.50 -7.25 5.20
CA THR A 105 -13.16 -7.29 6.52
C THR A 105 -12.18 -7.74 7.60
N ILE A 106 -11.37 -8.76 7.34
CA ILE A 106 -10.28 -9.20 8.22
C ILE A 106 -9.27 -8.07 8.43
N ALA A 107 -8.93 -7.34 7.38
CA ALA A 107 -8.03 -6.18 7.42
C ALA A 107 -8.68 -4.92 8.02
N LYS A 108 -9.90 -4.98 8.54
CA LYS A 108 -10.67 -3.84 9.09
C LYS A 108 -10.76 -2.66 8.13
N THR A 109 -10.86 -2.92 6.83
CA THR A 109 -10.84 -1.90 5.78
C THR A 109 -12.06 -0.98 5.90
N ILE A 110 -11.82 0.32 5.86
CA ILE A 110 -12.86 1.34 5.74
C ILE A 110 -13.21 1.47 4.26
N PHE A 111 -14.45 1.16 3.92
CA PHE A 111 -14.91 1.29 2.55
C PHE A 111 -15.50 2.67 2.30
N VAL A 112 -15.11 3.29 1.20
CA VAL A 112 -15.48 4.66 0.84
C VAL A 112 -16.11 4.71 -0.54
N ASP A 113 -17.24 5.42 -0.63
CA ASP A 113 -17.85 5.79 -1.91
C ASP A 113 -17.33 7.18 -2.31
N ARG A 114 -16.60 7.26 -3.40
CA ARG A 114 -15.91 8.49 -3.82
C ARG A 114 -16.76 9.41 -4.70
N ASN A 115 -17.93 8.95 -5.12
CA ASN A 115 -18.81 9.65 -6.04
C ASN A 115 -19.85 10.54 -5.33
N ASN A 116 -19.93 10.45 -3.99
CA ASN A 116 -20.93 11.18 -3.22
C ASN A 116 -20.28 12.07 -2.14
N ILE A 117 -20.54 13.38 -2.19
CA ILE A 117 -20.01 14.37 -1.22
C ILE A 117 -20.48 14.07 0.23
N ARG A 118 -21.72 13.59 0.41
CA ARG A 118 -22.19 13.15 1.73
C ARG A 118 -21.39 11.96 2.26
N SER A 119 -20.97 11.09 1.36
CA SER A 119 -20.11 9.95 1.66
C SER A 119 -18.72 10.40 2.16
N LEU A 120 -18.16 11.52 1.66
CA LEU A 120 -16.86 12.02 2.12
C LEU A 120 -16.86 12.38 3.61
N ARG A 121 -17.93 13.02 4.11
CA ARG A 121 -18.06 13.32 5.56
C ARG A 121 -18.12 12.05 6.39
N ASN A 122 -18.88 11.05 5.94
CA ASN A 122 -18.96 9.75 6.60
C ASN A 122 -17.60 9.03 6.61
N GLN A 123 -16.84 9.14 5.52
CA GLN A 123 -15.50 8.57 5.41
C GLN A 123 -14.54 9.19 6.43
N ILE A 124 -14.51 10.53 6.50
CA ILE A 124 -13.69 11.27 7.47
C ILE A 124 -14.07 10.87 8.89
N SER A 125 -15.37 10.78 9.20
CA SER A 125 -15.85 10.31 10.51
C SER A 125 -15.42 8.86 10.83
N LEU A 126 -15.39 7.97 9.86
CA LEU A 126 -14.91 6.59 10.06
C LEU A 126 -13.40 6.55 10.31
N ILE A 127 -12.62 7.36 9.58
CA ILE A 127 -11.17 7.49 9.79
C ILE A 127 -10.92 8.09 11.18
N GLU A 128 -11.62 9.17 11.55
CA GLU A 128 -11.55 9.79 12.87
C GLU A 128 -11.81 8.77 13.99
N LYS A 129 -12.91 8.03 13.89
CA LYS A 129 -13.25 6.98 14.88
C LYS A 129 -12.18 5.90 14.97
N SER A 130 -11.56 5.53 13.85
CA SER A 130 -10.48 4.53 13.84
C SER A 130 -9.23 5.05 14.53
N LEU A 131 -8.82 6.28 14.23
CA LEU A 131 -7.69 6.93 14.87
C LEU A 131 -7.92 7.09 16.38
N GLN A 132 -9.08 7.61 16.81
CA GLN A 132 -9.44 7.76 18.22
C GLN A 132 -9.45 6.45 19.01
N LYS A 133 -9.74 5.31 18.34
CA LYS A 133 -9.62 3.97 18.94
C LYS A 133 -8.19 3.44 19.02
N GLY A 134 -7.19 4.26 18.65
CA GLY A 134 -5.77 3.92 18.68
C GLY A 134 -5.32 3.06 17.49
N SER A 135 -6.10 3.00 16.41
CA SER A 135 -5.68 2.34 15.17
C SER A 135 -4.95 3.33 14.27
N ASN A 136 -3.87 2.89 13.64
CA ASN A 136 -3.30 3.63 12.52
C ASN A 136 -4.20 3.47 11.28
N VAL A 137 -4.18 4.44 10.39
CA VAL A 137 -4.96 4.41 9.14
C VAL A 137 -4.03 4.70 7.97
N LEU A 138 -4.12 3.94 6.90
CA LEU A 138 -3.41 4.20 5.65
C LEU A 138 -4.41 4.46 4.53
N PHE A 139 -4.19 5.55 3.79
CA PHE A 139 -4.98 5.87 2.63
C PHE A 139 -4.12 6.36 1.45
N PHE A 140 -4.70 6.25 0.25
CA PHE A 140 -4.11 6.66 -1.01
C PHE A 140 -4.87 7.87 -1.56
N PRO A 141 -4.34 9.12 -1.38
CA PRO A 141 -5.07 10.32 -1.74
C PRO A 141 -5.19 10.58 -3.24
N GLU A 142 -4.47 9.85 -4.07
CA GLU A 142 -4.63 9.83 -5.52
C GLU A 142 -6.04 9.40 -5.93
N GLY A 143 -6.62 8.52 -5.16
CA GLY A 143 -7.97 8.04 -5.42
C GLY A 143 -8.06 6.95 -6.47
N THR A 144 -6.99 6.62 -7.13
CA THR A 144 -6.84 5.50 -8.07
C THR A 144 -5.39 5.05 -8.07
N SER A 145 -5.09 3.87 -8.57
CA SER A 145 -3.73 3.42 -8.84
C SER A 145 -3.22 3.99 -10.17
N SER A 146 -1.91 4.13 -10.28
CA SER A 146 -1.17 4.61 -11.46
C SER A 146 -0.18 3.55 -11.95
N ASP A 147 0.49 3.83 -13.05
CA ASP A 147 1.60 3.00 -13.55
C ASP A 147 2.89 3.13 -12.71
N GLY A 148 2.88 3.99 -11.68
CA GLY A 148 4.01 4.29 -10.84
C GLY A 148 5.11 5.13 -11.50
N SER A 149 4.85 5.73 -12.67
CA SER A 149 5.79 6.66 -13.31
C SER A 149 5.91 7.97 -12.56
N ASN A 150 4.77 8.47 -12.07
CA ASN A 150 4.66 9.71 -11.32
C ASN A 150 3.59 9.57 -10.25
N VAL A 151 3.65 10.42 -9.24
CA VAL A 151 2.59 10.54 -8.23
C VAL A 151 1.44 11.34 -8.84
N LEU A 152 0.23 10.79 -8.84
CA LEU A 152 -0.95 11.52 -9.27
C LEU A 152 -1.32 12.60 -8.25
N ARG A 153 -2.03 13.63 -8.72
CA ARG A 153 -2.44 14.74 -7.86
C ARG A 153 -3.28 14.26 -6.68
N PHE A 154 -2.87 14.64 -5.47
CA PHE A 154 -3.59 14.31 -4.24
C PHE A 154 -4.89 15.12 -4.09
N LYS A 155 -5.94 14.45 -3.62
CA LYS A 155 -7.23 15.06 -3.33
C LYS A 155 -7.21 15.69 -1.94
N SER A 156 -7.00 17.01 -1.83
CA SER A 156 -6.90 17.71 -0.54
C SER A 156 -8.14 17.57 0.35
N SER A 157 -9.30 17.24 -0.22
CA SER A 157 -10.52 16.98 0.55
C SER A 157 -10.41 15.78 1.50
N LEU A 158 -9.56 14.80 1.17
CA LEU A 158 -9.30 13.65 2.04
C LEU A 158 -8.46 14.01 3.27
N PHE A 159 -7.75 15.14 3.21
CA PHE A 159 -6.94 15.65 4.32
C PHE A 159 -7.74 16.51 5.31
N SER A 160 -9.06 16.71 5.13
CA SER A 160 -9.88 17.48 6.08
C SER A 160 -9.95 16.86 7.49
N ILE A 161 -9.54 15.61 7.62
CA ILE A 161 -9.38 14.94 8.92
C ILE A 161 -8.40 15.69 9.87
N ILE A 162 -7.36 16.36 9.32
CA ILE A 162 -6.39 17.08 10.14
C ILE A 162 -6.97 18.35 10.78
N GLU A 163 -8.08 18.86 10.25
CA GLU A 163 -8.78 20.04 10.76
C GLU A 163 -9.68 19.69 11.98
N THR A 164 -9.70 18.41 12.39
CA THR A 164 -10.47 17.96 13.53
C THR A 164 -9.72 18.23 14.82
N LYS A 165 -10.21 19.19 15.65
CA LYS A 165 -9.61 19.59 16.93
C LYS A 165 -9.27 18.43 17.87
N LYS A 166 -10.07 17.37 17.87
CA LYS A 166 -9.85 16.17 18.71
C LYS A 166 -8.64 15.33 18.32
N LEU A 167 -7.99 15.63 17.18
CA LEU A 167 -6.86 14.87 16.63
C LEU A 167 -5.58 15.70 16.50
N GLU A 168 -5.48 16.83 17.19
CA GLU A 168 -4.32 17.75 17.09
C GLU A 168 -2.97 17.07 17.39
N ASP A 169 -2.95 16.13 18.32
CA ASP A 169 -1.75 15.37 18.72
C ASP A 169 -1.47 14.14 17.86
N PHE A 170 -2.31 13.87 16.86
CA PHE A 170 -2.11 12.77 15.94
C PHE A 170 -1.05 13.13 14.89
N TYR A 171 -0.49 12.10 14.28
CA TYR A 171 0.57 12.26 13.28
C TYR A 171 0.08 11.97 11.88
N ILE A 172 0.62 12.71 10.91
CA ILE A 172 0.58 12.36 9.50
C ILE A 172 1.99 11.95 9.08
N GLN A 173 2.09 10.81 8.39
CA GLN A 173 3.37 10.31 7.89
C GLN A 173 3.26 9.98 6.41
N PRO A 174 3.97 10.72 5.54
CA PRO A 174 4.11 10.34 4.13
C PRO A 174 4.92 9.05 4.02
N VAL A 175 4.50 8.18 3.10
CA VAL A 175 5.22 6.95 2.78
C VAL A 175 5.26 6.81 1.26
N SER A 176 6.44 6.74 0.69
CA SER A 176 6.61 6.48 -0.74
C SER A 176 6.84 5.00 -1.00
N LEU A 177 6.24 4.51 -2.09
CA LEU A 177 6.38 3.14 -2.55
C LEU A 177 6.78 3.14 -4.03
N SER A 178 7.81 2.35 -4.37
CA SER A 178 8.24 2.15 -5.75
C SER A 178 8.64 0.70 -6.01
N TYR A 179 8.22 0.15 -7.15
CA TYR A 179 8.67 -1.15 -7.63
C TYR A 179 9.92 -0.93 -8.47
N ASN A 180 11.06 -1.47 -8.02
CA ASN A 180 12.37 -1.08 -8.55
C ASN A 180 13.01 -2.15 -9.41
N LYS A 181 12.77 -3.45 -9.08
CA LYS A 181 13.41 -4.55 -9.79
C LYS A 181 12.47 -5.72 -10.02
N LEU A 182 12.72 -6.45 -11.09
CA LEU A 182 12.16 -7.74 -11.39
C LEU A 182 13.31 -8.70 -11.71
N ASP A 183 13.40 -9.82 -11.00
CA ASP A 183 14.48 -10.83 -11.09
C ASP A 183 15.89 -10.22 -10.98
N GLY A 184 16.03 -9.25 -10.06
CA GLY A 184 17.29 -8.54 -9.81
C GLY A 184 17.64 -7.49 -10.86
N LEU A 185 16.89 -7.40 -11.96
CA LEU A 185 17.06 -6.39 -13.00
C LEU A 185 16.25 -5.14 -12.70
N PRO A 186 16.79 -3.94 -12.93
CA PRO A 186 16.07 -2.70 -12.77
C PRO A 186 14.79 -2.66 -13.63
N LEU A 187 13.68 -2.24 -13.03
CA LEU A 187 12.38 -2.19 -13.70
C LEU A 187 12.31 -0.97 -14.64
N ASN A 188 12.24 -1.20 -15.93
CA ASN A 188 11.99 -0.15 -16.91
C ASN A 188 10.50 0.12 -17.12
N LYS A 189 10.15 1.20 -17.84
CA LYS A 189 8.76 1.61 -18.09
C LYS A 189 7.92 0.50 -18.75
N SER A 190 8.50 -0.28 -19.67
CA SER A 190 7.79 -1.34 -20.42
C SER A 190 7.36 -2.50 -19.53
N TYR A 191 8.06 -2.74 -18.42
CA TYR A 191 7.76 -3.84 -17.49
C TYR A 191 6.91 -3.41 -16.29
N ARG A 192 6.67 -2.10 -16.08
CA ARG A 192 5.82 -1.61 -14.98
C ARG A 192 4.42 -2.21 -14.96
N PRO A 193 3.71 -2.39 -16.10
CA PRO A 193 2.37 -2.98 -16.12
C PRO A 193 2.29 -4.43 -15.61
N PHE A 194 3.42 -5.11 -15.39
CA PHE A 194 3.44 -6.43 -14.75
C PHE A 194 3.32 -6.37 -13.23
N LEU A 195 3.68 -5.23 -12.62
CA LEU A 195 3.61 -5.00 -11.17
C LEU A 195 2.55 -3.97 -10.81
N ALA A 196 2.39 -2.94 -11.61
CA ALA A 196 1.35 -1.93 -11.46
C ALA A 196 0.00 -2.44 -11.98
N TRP A 197 -1.05 -2.20 -11.22
CA TRP A 197 -2.42 -2.50 -11.63
C TRP A 197 -3.24 -1.21 -11.63
N PHE A 198 -3.60 -0.73 -12.80
CA PHE A 198 -4.23 0.58 -12.99
C PHE A 198 -5.18 0.60 -14.21
N GLY A 199 -6.00 1.65 -14.30
CA GLY A 199 -6.93 1.82 -15.40
C GLY A 199 -7.99 0.72 -15.47
N GLY A 200 -8.22 0.18 -16.66
CA GLY A 200 -9.19 -0.89 -16.93
C GLY A 200 -8.62 -2.30 -16.91
N MET A 201 -7.45 -2.53 -16.28
CA MET A 201 -6.85 -3.86 -16.20
C MET A 201 -7.73 -4.85 -15.44
N ASP A 202 -7.95 -6.05 -16.03
CA ASP A 202 -8.61 -7.12 -15.32
C ASP A 202 -7.73 -7.68 -14.20
N LEU A 203 -8.30 -7.74 -12.99
CA LEU A 203 -7.56 -8.14 -11.80
C LEU A 203 -7.06 -9.60 -11.87
N PHE A 204 -7.91 -10.52 -12.32
CA PHE A 204 -7.57 -11.94 -12.29
C PHE A 204 -6.49 -12.27 -13.32
N SER A 205 -6.59 -11.70 -14.52
CA SER A 205 -5.56 -11.84 -15.55
C SER A 205 -4.23 -11.24 -15.13
N HIS A 206 -4.26 -10.08 -14.47
CA HIS A 206 -3.06 -9.45 -13.94
C HIS A 206 -2.44 -10.27 -12.81
N LEU A 207 -3.25 -10.72 -11.84
CA LEU A 207 -2.78 -11.55 -10.73
C LEU A 207 -2.15 -12.85 -11.22
N TRP A 208 -2.78 -13.51 -12.19
CA TRP A 208 -2.25 -14.74 -12.80
C TRP A 208 -0.87 -14.52 -13.41
N LYS A 209 -0.71 -13.46 -14.22
CA LYS A 209 0.57 -13.11 -14.83
C LYS A 209 1.62 -12.72 -13.77
N PHE A 210 1.23 -11.93 -12.78
CA PHE A 210 2.09 -11.52 -11.68
C PHE A 210 2.64 -12.73 -10.89
N LEU A 211 1.77 -13.69 -10.55
CA LEU A 211 2.19 -14.91 -9.84
C LEU A 211 3.18 -15.77 -10.64
N GLY A 212 3.21 -15.64 -11.95
CA GLY A 212 4.18 -16.31 -12.84
C GLY A 212 5.48 -15.53 -13.04
N LEU A 213 5.63 -14.34 -12.47
CA LEU A 213 6.90 -13.60 -12.48
C LEU A 213 7.86 -14.18 -11.44
N GLY A 214 9.15 -13.91 -11.58
CA GLY A 214 10.15 -14.31 -10.61
C GLY A 214 10.06 -13.54 -9.29
N THR A 215 11.14 -12.87 -8.91
CA THR A 215 11.21 -12.06 -7.67
C THR A 215 11.07 -10.58 -7.99
N SER A 216 10.08 -9.92 -7.38
CA SER A 216 9.91 -8.47 -7.46
C SER A 216 10.51 -7.77 -6.24
N GLU A 217 11.19 -6.62 -6.44
CA GLU A 217 11.68 -5.79 -5.34
C GLU A 217 10.88 -4.50 -5.27
N VAL A 218 10.35 -4.21 -4.07
CA VAL A 218 9.65 -2.97 -3.77
C VAL A 218 10.42 -2.20 -2.70
N LYS A 219 10.55 -0.90 -2.89
CA LYS A 219 11.15 0.02 -1.93
C LYS A 219 10.05 0.80 -1.25
N VAL A 220 10.07 0.85 0.07
CA VAL A 220 9.15 1.60 0.91
C VAL A 220 9.96 2.54 1.79
N ASN A 221 9.67 3.84 1.71
CA ASN A 221 10.35 4.84 2.51
C ASN A 221 9.34 5.56 3.42
N PHE A 222 9.53 5.40 4.73
CA PHE A 222 8.77 6.13 5.75
C PHE A 222 9.44 7.47 5.99
N HIS A 223 8.82 8.56 5.53
CA HIS A 223 9.32 9.92 5.75
C HIS A 223 9.05 10.36 7.19
N LYS A 224 9.63 11.50 7.59
CA LYS A 224 9.44 12.05 8.93
C LYS A 224 7.97 12.41 9.15
N ALA A 225 7.39 11.87 10.23
CA ALA A 225 6.03 12.21 10.64
C ALA A 225 5.95 13.63 11.20
N LYS A 226 4.80 14.28 11.00
CA LYS A 226 4.47 15.57 11.61
C LYS A 226 3.13 15.49 12.34
N LYS A 227 2.96 16.28 13.41
CA LYS A 227 1.67 16.40 14.10
C LYS A 227 0.64 17.12 13.23
N PHE A 228 -0.64 16.78 13.38
CA PHE A 228 -1.73 17.46 12.68
C PHE A 228 -1.73 18.96 12.99
N SER A 229 -1.47 19.32 14.27
CA SER A 229 -1.39 20.71 14.73
C SER A 229 -0.26 21.54 14.09
N SER A 230 0.70 20.91 13.41
CA SER A 230 1.79 21.61 12.72
C SER A 230 1.42 22.17 11.36
N PHE A 231 0.22 21.88 10.86
CA PHE A 231 -0.24 22.33 9.56
C PHE A 231 -1.27 23.45 9.68
N LEU A 232 -1.19 24.45 8.80
CA LEU A 232 -2.12 25.58 8.77
C LEU A 232 -3.54 25.13 8.34
N ASN A 233 -3.61 24.18 7.42
CA ASN A 233 -4.88 23.67 6.89
C ASN A 233 -4.62 22.37 6.12
N ARG A 234 -5.71 21.74 5.64
CA ARG A 234 -5.68 20.49 4.86
C ARG A 234 -4.87 20.56 3.57
N LYS A 235 -4.78 21.75 2.91
CA LYS A 235 -4.04 21.92 1.66
C LYS A 235 -2.53 21.89 1.94
N ASP A 236 -2.08 22.48 3.04
CA ASP A 236 -0.70 22.47 3.49
C ASP A 236 -0.24 21.03 3.80
N ALA A 237 -1.02 20.26 4.56
CA ALA A 237 -0.71 18.85 4.81
C ALA A 237 -0.72 17.99 3.54
N CYS A 238 -1.64 18.27 2.62
CA CYS A 238 -1.72 17.60 1.33
C CYS A 238 -0.45 17.87 0.50
N LEU A 239 -0.03 19.12 0.42
CA LEU A 239 1.16 19.55 -0.31
C LEU A 239 2.43 18.92 0.29
N PHE A 240 2.58 19.00 1.60
CA PHE A 240 3.69 18.36 2.32
C PHE A 240 3.82 16.87 2.00
N CYS A 241 2.71 16.12 2.03
CA CYS A 241 2.75 14.70 1.72
C CYS A 241 3.08 14.45 0.23
N TYR A 242 2.48 15.25 -0.67
CA TYR A 242 2.70 15.13 -2.10
C TYR A 242 4.17 15.36 -2.46
N GLU A 243 4.78 16.45 -1.97
CA GLU A 243 6.17 16.80 -2.22
C GLU A 243 7.12 15.71 -1.74
N LYS A 244 6.98 15.25 -0.48
CA LYS A 244 7.86 14.21 0.06
C LYS A 244 7.79 12.89 -0.70
N ILE A 245 6.61 12.51 -1.15
CA ILE A 245 6.41 11.26 -1.89
C ILE A 245 6.91 11.40 -3.33
N SER A 246 6.66 12.54 -3.99
CA SER A 246 7.10 12.78 -5.37
C SER A 246 8.62 12.89 -5.44
N GLU A 247 9.27 13.69 -4.56
CA GLU A 247 10.73 13.82 -4.50
C GLU A 247 11.41 12.46 -4.36
N GLN A 248 10.86 11.57 -3.52
CA GLN A 248 11.44 10.24 -3.31
C GLN A 248 11.22 9.34 -4.53
N LEU A 249 10.05 9.37 -5.15
CA LEU A 249 9.76 8.56 -6.33
C LEU A 249 10.67 8.97 -7.50
N ASP A 250 10.88 10.27 -7.70
CA ASP A 250 11.79 10.80 -8.73
C ASP A 250 13.24 10.38 -8.46
N SER A 251 13.70 10.45 -7.20
CA SER A 251 15.02 9.97 -6.79
C SER A 251 15.20 8.47 -7.04
N ASP A 252 14.17 7.65 -6.73
CA ASP A 252 14.20 6.21 -6.97
C ASP A 252 14.28 5.89 -8.47
N HIS A 253 13.55 6.61 -9.32
CA HIS A 253 13.59 6.43 -10.77
C HIS A 253 14.94 6.84 -11.35
N HIS A 254 15.50 7.97 -10.92
CA HIS A 254 16.81 8.42 -11.37
C HIS A 254 17.92 7.41 -11.04
N SER A 255 17.91 6.85 -9.84
CA SER A 255 18.86 5.79 -9.46
C SER A 255 18.70 4.52 -10.31
N ILE A 256 17.49 4.16 -10.74
CA ILE A 256 17.24 3.05 -11.66
C ILE A 256 17.84 3.34 -13.04
N GLU A 257 17.67 4.55 -13.57
CA GLU A 257 18.20 4.95 -14.87
C GLU A 257 19.73 4.94 -14.90
N ILE A 258 20.38 5.44 -13.84
CA ILE A 258 21.85 5.39 -13.71
C ILE A 258 22.34 3.94 -13.67
N ASN A 259 21.74 3.09 -12.86
CA ASN A 259 22.13 1.69 -12.76
C ASN A 259 21.95 0.93 -14.08
N ASN A 260 20.90 1.25 -14.85
CA ASN A 260 20.70 0.67 -16.19
C ASN A 260 21.80 1.10 -17.17
N LYS A 261 22.19 2.38 -17.15
CA LYS A 261 23.29 2.89 -17.99
C LYS A 261 24.61 2.22 -17.62
N LEU A 262 24.96 2.11 -16.35
CA LEU A 262 26.18 1.46 -15.88
C LEU A 262 26.23 -0.02 -16.31
N LYS A 263 25.18 -0.79 -16.13
CA LYS A 263 25.13 -2.18 -16.63
C LYS A 263 25.27 -2.31 -18.14
N LEU A 264 24.73 -1.38 -18.93
CA LEU A 264 24.89 -1.36 -20.37
C LEU A 264 26.33 -1.02 -20.77
N TYR A 265 27.03 -0.20 -19.98
CA TYR A 265 28.47 0.04 -20.18
C TYR A 265 29.31 -1.20 -19.88
N GLU A 266 29.09 -1.87 -18.74
CA GLU A 266 29.81 -3.11 -18.38
C GLU A 266 29.65 -4.21 -19.43
N LEU A 267 28.43 -4.38 -19.99
CA LEU A 267 28.13 -5.37 -21.04
C LEU A 267 28.77 -5.03 -22.41
N LYS A 268 29.22 -3.79 -22.64
CA LYS A 268 29.90 -3.39 -23.86
C LYS A 268 31.42 -3.65 -23.82
N PHE A 269 31.95 -3.93 -22.65
CA PHE A 269 33.39 -4.19 -22.43
C PHE A 269 33.68 -5.67 -22.06
N LEU A 270 32.65 -6.53 -22.08
CA LEU A 270 32.75 -7.99 -22.07
C LEU A 270 32.52 -8.55 -23.46
#